data_d1e8bc952610703fe873e979f7273137
#
_entry.id   d1e8bc952610703fe873e979f7273137
#
_cell.length_a   1.000
_cell.length_b   1.000
_cell.length_c   1.000
_cell.angle_alpha   90.00
_cell.angle_beta   90.00
_cell.angle_gamma   90.00
#
_symmetry.space_group_name_H-M   'P 1'
#
loop_
_entity.id
_entity.type
_entity.pdbx_description
1 polymer ?
#
loop_
_entity_poly.entity_id
_entity_poly.type
_entity_poly.pdbx_seq_one_letter_code
_entity_poly.pdbx_strand_id
1 'polypeptide(L)'
;DAIMAIFGTPFAHDDDPDRGVRAAIKMMEDLYILNDARVKDGQLAIDHGMGVNTGMIVSGNIGSPKRMDYTVIGDGVNLAARLESACKQYGVRIIISEYTFESLKATYRTREIDKVIVKGKTQPVSIFEVLDYHNKDTFPNMIEVLGNFNSGVDYYKDARWDDAKKLFKEGLKGNPEDKCSKMYVERCDYMKKNPPKGEWDGVWVMKTK
;
A
#
# COMPACT_ATOMS: atom_id res chain seq x y z
N ASP A 1 12.62 -5.36 -15.06
CA ASP A 1 11.28 -4.75 -14.96
C ASP A 1 10.85 -4.42 -13.54
N ALA A 2 11.79 -4.52 -12.58
CA ALA A 2 11.57 -4.11 -11.20
C ALA A 2 12.83 -3.44 -10.62
N ILE A 3 12.64 -2.56 -9.64
CA ILE A 3 13.72 -1.89 -8.89
C ILE A 3 13.61 -2.33 -7.44
N MET A 4 14.72 -2.81 -6.86
CA MET A 4 14.84 -3.04 -5.43
C MET A 4 15.82 -2.01 -4.86
N ALA A 5 15.33 -1.19 -3.93
CA ALA A 5 16.13 -0.18 -3.23
C ALA A 5 16.22 -0.54 -1.74
N ILE A 6 17.38 -0.35 -1.15
CA ILE A 6 17.65 -0.69 0.23
C ILE A 6 18.20 0.54 0.93
N PHE A 7 17.59 0.90 2.04
CA PHE A 7 18.01 1.98 2.93
C PHE A 7 18.58 1.37 4.21
N GLY A 8 19.60 2.01 4.80
CA GLY A 8 20.22 1.50 6.03
C GLY A 8 21.37 0.50 5.81
N THR A 9 21.83 0.33 4.58
CA THR A 9 23.01 -0.49 4.28
C THR A 9 23.97 0.25 3.34
N PRO A 10 25.29 0.20 3.50
CA PRO A 10 26.02 -0.44 4.62
C PRO A 10 25.95 0.33 5.93
N PHE A 11 25.47 1.56 5.94
CA PHE A 11 25.37 2.42 7.12
C PHE A 11 23.91 2.77 7.39
N ALA A 12 23.42 2.40 8.57
CA ALA A 12 22.09 2.72 9.02
C ALA A 12 21.99 4.19 9.48
N HIS A 13 20.86 4.81 9.15
CA HIS A 13 20.49 6.14 9.63
C HIS A 13 19.13 6.04 10.33
N ASP A 14 18.95 6.87 11.31
CA ASP A 14 17.74 6.89 12.13
C ASP A 14 16.45 7.22 11.35
N ASP A 15 16.59 7.84 10.16
CA ASP A 15 15.49 8.23 9.29
C ASP A 15 15.38 7.38 8.01
N ASP A 16 16.00 6.20 7.98
CA ASP A 16 15.96 5.34 6.80
C ASP A 16 14.53 4.97 6.36
N PRO A 17 13.56 4.70 7.25
CA PRO A 17 12.17 4.50 6.84
C PRO A 17 11.59 5.72 6.12
N ASP A 18 11.84 6.93 6.65
CA ASP A 18 11.41 8.18 6.02
C ASP A 18 12.09 8.41 4.66
N ARG A 19 13.37 8.08 4.54
CA ARG A 19 14.12 8.17 3.27
C ARG A 19 13.51 7.26 2.21
N GLY A 20 13.12 6.04 2.59
CA GLY A 20 12.43 5.10 1.72
C GLY A 20 11.09 5.65 1.24
N VAL A 21 10.27 6.18 2.15
CA VAL A 21 8.96 6.76 1.81
C VAL A 21 9.12 8.03 0.97
N ARG A 22 10.05 8.93 1.31
CA ARG A 22 10.33 10.13 0.48
C ARG A 22 10.80 9.79 -0.92
N ALA A 23 11.64 8.76 -1.06
CA ALA A 23 12.07 8.29 -2.38
C ALA A 23 10.88 7.77 -3.19
N ALA A 24 9.99 6.99 -2.58
CA ALA A 24 8.79 6.50 -3.26
C ALA A 24 7.85 7.64 -3.69
N ILE A 25 7.61 8.64 -2.85
CA ILE A 25 6.84 9.83 -3.19
C ILE A 25 7.48 10.55 -4.38
N LYS A 26 8.79 10.80 -4.31
CA LYS A 26 9.52 11.50 -5.38
C LYS A 26 9.49 10.73 -6.71
N MET A 27 9.62 9.41 -6.67
CA MET A 27 9.49 8.58 -7.86
C MET A 27 8.11 8.72 -8.52
N MET A 28 7.01 8.81 -7.74
CA MET A 28 5.68 9.04 -8.29
C MET A 28 5.52 10.43 -8.91
N GLU A 29 6.04 11.46 -8.26
CA GLU A 29 6.04 12.83 -8.83
C GLU A 29 6.78 12.89 -10.15
N ASP A 30 7.99 12.32 -10.21
CA ASP A 30 8.81 12.29 -11.43
C ASP A 30 8.17 11.42 -12.52
N LEU A 31 7.49 10.32 -12.14
CA LEU A 31 6.75 9.50 -13.08
C LEU A 31 5.58 10.26 -13.72
N TYR A 32 4.86 11.09 -12.98
CA TYR A 32 3.81 11.93 -13.56
C TYR A 32 4.37 12.88 -14.62
N ILE A 33 5.49 13.55 -14.33
CA ILE A 33 6.17 14.43 -15.29
C ILE A 33 6.63 13.65 -16.52
N LEU A 34 7.23 12.49 -16.33
CA LEU A 34 7.66 11.62 -17.42
C LEU A 34 6.48 11.17 -18.28
N ASN A 35 5.38 10.76 -17.66
CA ASN A 35 4.19 10.32 -18.39
C ASN A 35 3.54 11.43 -19.19
N ASP A 36 3.53 12.66 -18.70
CA ASP A 36 3.04 13.81 -19.44
C ASP A 36 3.85 14.04 -20.74
N ALA A 37 5.17 13.89 -20.66
CA ALA A 37 6.04 13.98 -21.84
C ALA A 37 5.78 12.80 -22.80
N ARG A 38 5.73 11.56 -22.28
CA ARG A 38 5.49 10.36 -23.08
C ARG A 38 4.17 10.40 -23.85
N VAL A 39 3.09 10.83 -23.19
CA VAL A 39 1.76 10.92 -23.83
C VAL A 39 1.75 11.98 -24.92
N LYS A 40 2.43 13.13 -24.73
CA LYS A 40 2.60 14.16 -25.76
C LYS A 40 3.35 13.63 -26.97
N ASP A 41 4.30 12.71 -26.76
CA ASP A 41 5.06 12.06 -27.83
C ASP A 41 4.34 10.82 -28.41
N GLY A 42 3.08 10.60 -28.07
CA GLY A 42 2.27 9.46 -28.55
C GLY A 42 2.65 8.10 -27.96
N GLN A 43 3.41 8.08 -26.87
CA GLN A 43 3.83 6.88 -26.16
C GLN A 43 2.83 6.52 -25.04
N LEU A 44 2.77 5.24 -24.67
CA LEU A 44 1.96 4.79 -23.53
C LEU A 44 2.53 5.32 -22.21
N ALA A 45 1.65 5.73 -21.31
CA ALA A 45 2.02 6.02 -19.94
C ALA A 45 2.53 4.76 -19.23
N ILE A 46 3.54 4.94 -18.39
CA ILE A 46 4.08 3.88 -17.52
C ILE A 46 3.32 3.92 -16.18
N ASP A 47 3.05 2.76 -15.64
CA ASP A 47 2.42 2.60 -14.34
C ASP A 47 3.21 1.60 -13.50
N HIS A 48 3.40 1.89 -12.20
CA HIS A 48 4.03 0.97 -11.28
C HIS A 48 3.49 1.11 -9.85
N GLY A 49 3.63 0.03 -9.07
CA GLY A 49 3.39 0.00 -7.64
C GLY A 49 4.70 0.00 -6.86
N MET A 50 4.66 0.47 -5.63
CA MET A 50 5.80 0.44 -4.71
C MET A 50 5.37 -0.11 -3.36
N GLY A 51 6.10 -1.14 -2.90
CA GLY A 51 5.94 -1.71 -1.57
C GLY A 51 7.13 -1.34 -0.69
N VAL A 52 6.90 -0.67 0.42
CA VAL A 52 7.94 -0.29 1.37
C VAL A 52 7.76 -1.05 2.68
N ASN A 53 8.80 -1.72 3.13
CA ASN A 53 8.79 -2.43 4.40
C ASN A 53 10.06 -2.19 5.19
N THR A 54 9.92 -1.94 6.47
CA THR A 54 11.02 -1.83 7.43
C THR A 54 11.13 -3.13 8.23
N GLY A 55 12.35 -3.64 8.38
CA GLY A 55 12.58 -4.87 9.13
C GLY A 55 14.01 -5.37 9.02
N MET A 56 14.32 -6.39 9.79
CA MET A 56 15.64 -7.03 9.76
C MET A 56 15.86 -7.79 8.46
N ILE A 57 16.96 -7.51 7.81
CA ILE A 57 17.40 -8.17 6.57
C ILE A 57 18.87 -8.54 6.68
N VAL A 58 19.30 -9.52 5.89
CA VAL A 58 20.72 -9.86 5.72
C VAL A 58 21.14 -9.34 4.35
N SER A 59 22.15 -8.49 4.32
CA SER A 59 22.76 -7.97 3.10
C SER A 59 24.19 -8.46 2.95
N GLY A 60 24.59 -8.82 1.74
CA GLY A 60 25.95 -9.27 1.47
C GLY A 60 26.07 -10.00 0.13
N ASN A 61 27.28 -10.51 -0.11
CA ASN A 61 27.54 -11.38 -1.26
C ASN A 61 26.94 -12.76 -1.01
N ILE A 62 25.87 -13.08 -1.72
CA ILE A 62 25.11 -14.31 -1.58
C ILE A 62 25.19 -15.09 -2.90
N GLY A 63 25.52 -16.38 -2.80
CA GLY A 63 25.62 -17.24 -3.97
C GLY A 63 26.60 -18.39 -3.78
N SER A 64 27.03 -18.96 -4.90
CA SER A 64 28.06 -20.02 -4.93
C SER A 64 29.44 -19.42 -5.25
N PRO A 65 30.55 -20.16 -5.01
CA PRO A 65 31.90 -19.70 -5.39
C PRO A 65 32.06 -19.32 -6.87
N LYS A 66 31.18 -19.82 -7.74
CA LYS A 66 31.19 -19.52 -9.18
C LYS A 66 30.33 -18.31 -9.57
N ARG A 67 29.39 -17.92 -8.70
CA ARG A 67 28.50 -16.78 -8.94
C ARG A 67 28.04 -16.20 -7.61
N MET A 68 28.51 -15.01 -7.28
CA MET A 68 28.12 -14.24 -6.11
C MET A 68 27.50 -12.93 -6.55
N ASP A 69 26.31 -12.65 -6.05
CA ASP A 69 25.63 -11.37 -6.25
C ASP A 69 25.48 -10.67 -4.91
N TYR A 70 25.79 -9.37 -4.85
CA TYR A 70 25.48 -8.58 -3.67
C TYR A 70 23.98 -8.35 -3.64
N THR A 71 23.32 -8.94 -2.66
CA THR A 71 21.86 -8.91 -2.55
C THR A 71 21.41 -8.93 -1.11
N VAL A 72 20.10 -8.89 -0.90
CA VAL A 72 19.46 -8.97 0.41
C VAL A 72 18.49 -10.14 0.47
N ILE A 73 18.44 -10.77 1.63
CA ILE A 73 17.50 -11.84 1.95
C ILE A 73 16.82 -11.55 3.29
N GLY A 74 15.60 -12.01 3.42
CA GLY A 74 14.83 -11.96 4.65
C GLY A 74 13.33 -11.85 4.39
N ASP A 75 12.56 -12.13 5.42
CA ASP A 75 11.11 -12.01 5.39
C ASP A 75 10.65 -10.58 5.05
N GLY A 76 11.43 -9.58 5.50
CA GLY A 76 11.16 -8.18 5.21
C GLY A 76 11.20 -7.85 3.72
N VAL A 77 12.13 -8.46 2.96
CA VAL A 77 12.23 -8.30 1.51
C VAL A 77 11.02 -8.92 0.81
N ASN A 78 10.62 -10.12 1.25
CA ASN A 78 9.45 -10.80 0.71
C ASN A 78 8.16 -10.03 1.01
N LEU A 79 8.07 -9.39 2.17
CA LEU A 79 6.90 -8.55 2.50
C LEU A 79 6.85 -7.33 1.58
N ALA A 80 7.96 -6.61 1.37
CA ALA A 80 8.01 -5.47 0.45
C ALA A 80 7.55 -5.85 -0.97
N ALA A 81 8.02 -6.99 -1.51
CA ALA A 81 7.59 -7.48 -2.82
C ALA A 81 6.08 -7.81 -2.89
N ARG A 82 5.51 -8.30 -1.79
CA ARG A 82 4.06 -8.56 -1.71
C ARG A 82 3.25 -7.28 -1.62
N LEU A 83 3.73 -6.27 -0.90
CA LEU A 83 3.10 -4.95 -0.84
C LEU A 83 3.12 -4.27 -2.22
N GLU A 84 4.23 -4.38 -2.95
CA GLU A 84 4.31 -3.93 -4.35
C GLU A 84 3.21 -4.60 -5.20
N SER A 85 3.16 -5.91 -5.17
CA SER A 85 2.14 -6.67 -5.93
C SER A 85 0.71 -6.33 -5.50
N ALA A 86 0.48 -6.03 -4.22
CA ALA A 86 -0.81 -5.62 -3.69
C ALA A 86 -1.27 -4.25 -4.23
N CYS A 87 -0.34 -3.35 -4.63
CA CYS A 87 -0.69 -2.05 -5.19
C CYS A 87 -1.71 -2.17 -6.33
N LYS A 88 -1.53 -3.15 -7.21
CA LYS A 88 -2.45 -3.41 -8.33
C LYS A 88 -3.84 -3.83 -7.83
N GLN A 89 -3.91 -4.67 -6.81
CA GLN A 89 -5.15 -5.19 -6.25
C GLN A 89 -5.98 -4.07 -5.59
N TYR A 90 -5.32 -3.22 -4.79
CA TYR A 90 -5.98 -2.10 -4.10
C TYR A 90 -6.15 -0.88 -5.02
N GLY A 91 -5.46 -0.86 -6.16
CA GLY A 91 -5.49 0.26 -7.11
C GLY A 91 -4.78 1.51 -6.60
N VAL A 92 -3.78 1.33 -5.77
CA VAL A 92 -2.93 2.37 -5.16
C VAL A 92 -1.51 2.29 -5.70
N ARG A 93 -0.65 3.26 -5.42
CA ARG A 93 0.71 3.31 -5.97
C ARG A 93 1.81 3.07 -4.94
N ILE A 94 1.61 3.48 -3.70
CA ILE A 94 2.58 3.30 -2.63
C ILE A 94 1.89 2.63 -1.46
N ILE A 95 2.33 1.42 -1.11
CA ILE A 95 1.90 0.72 0.11
C ILE A 95 3.08 0.57 1.05
N ILE A 96 2.87 0.94 2.31
CA ILE A 96 3.83 0.70 3.39
C ILE A 96 3.23 -0.29 4.40
N SER A 97 4.08 -1.10 5.04
CA SER A 97 3.67 -1.95 6.15
C SER A 97 3.47 -1.15 7.43
N GLU A 98 2.77 -1.72 8.42
CA GLU A 98 2.71 -1.17 9.78
C GLU A 98 4.10 -0.98 10.39
N TYR A 99 5.05 -1.87 10.11
CA TYR A 99 6.42 -1.74 10.61
C TYR A 99 7.12 -0.50 10.07
N THR A 100 6.87 -0.15 8.81
CA THR A 100 7.37 1.11 8.24
C THR A 100 6.62 2.28 8.87
N PHE A 101 5.28 2.23 8.90
CA PHE A 101 4.43 3.30 9.44
C PHE A 101 4.82 3.68 10.87
N GLU A 102 5.01 2.69 11.76
CA GLU A 102 5.42 2.90 13.15
C GLU A 102 6.86 3.43 13.30
N SER A 103 7.72 3.18 12.30
CA SER A 103 9.11 3.62 12.29
C SER A 103 9.31 5.02 11.71
N LEU A 104 8.27 5.62 11.12
CA LEU A 104 8.34 6.97 10.55
C LEU A 104 8.50 8.02 11.65
N LYS A 105 9.38 8.99 11.41
CA LYS A 105 9.60 10.17 12.28
C LYS A 105 8.88 11.40 11.76
N ALA A 106 8.74 11.51 10.44
CA ALA A 106 7.97 12.56 9.80
C ALA A 106 6.49 12.20 9.68
N THR A 107 5.64 13.20 9.48
CA THR A 107 4.22 13.01 9.26
C THR A 107 3.92 12.95 7.77
N TYR A 108 3.24 11.89 7.35
CA TYR A 108 2.78 11.68 5.97
C TYR A 108 1.26 11.53 5.95
N ARG A 109 0.66 11.91 4.84
CA ARG A 109 -0.76 11.60 4.59
C ARG A 109 -0.89 10.13 4.23
N THR A 110 -1.48 9.38 5.15
CA THR A 110 -1.68 7.95 4.99
C THR A 110 -3.13 7.56 5.28
N ARG A 111 -3.57 6.43 4.73
CA ARG A 111 -4.77 5.72 5.18
C ARG A 111 -4.48 4.25 5.35
N GLU A 112 -5.00 3.63 6.40
CA GLU A 112 -5.01 2.18 6.54
C GLU A 112 -5.96 1.61 5.48
N ILE A 113 -5.41 0.82 4.55
CA ILE A 113 -6.20 0.28 3.45
C ILE A 113 -6.70 -1.14 3.71
N ASP A 114 -6.01 -1.89 4.56
CA ASP A 114 -6.44 -3.22 4.96
C ASP A 114 -5.58 -3.78 6.10
N LYS A 115 -6.04 -4.90 6.67
CA LYS A 115 -5.28 -5.76 7.56
C LYS A 115 -5.23 -7.15 6.94
N VAL A 116 -4.03 -7.58 6.52
CA VAL A 116 -3.86 -8.76 5.67
C VAL A 116 -2.95 -9.81 6.30
N ILE A 117 -3.31 -11.08 6.13
CA ILE A 117 -2.40 -12.18 6.40
C ILE A 117 -1.58 -12.43 5.15
N VAL A 118 -0.28 -12.10 5.21
CA VAL A 118 0.65 -12.34 4.11
C VAL A 118 1.06 -13.82 4.10
N LYS A 119 1.11 -14.42 2.91
CA LYS A 119 1.47 -15.85 2.75
C LYS A 119 2.78 -16.17 3.49
N GLY A 120 2.75 -17.17 4.39
CA GLY A 120 3.89 -17.57 5.22
C GLY A 120 4.03 -16.80 6.55
N LYS A 121 3.11 -15.87 6.87
CA LYS A 121 2.94 -15.27 8.19
C LYS A 121 1.65 -15.77 8.82
N THR A 122 1.63 -15.93 10.14
CA THR A 122 0.45 -16.31 10.92
C THR A 122 -0.25 -15.10 11.53
N GLN A 123 0.48 -13.98 11.64
CA GLN A 123 -0.04 -12.74 12.19
C GLN A 123 -0.45 -11.80 11.05
N PRO A 124 -1.61 -11.17 11.14
CA PRO A 124 -2.04 -10.14 10.20
C PRO A 124 -1.17 -8.89 10.36
N VAL A 125 -0.93 -8.21 9.25
CA VAL A 125 -0.15 -6.97 9.15
C VAL A 125 -1.05 -5.89 8.58
N SER A 126 -1.16 -4.74 9.25
CA SER A 126 -1.85 -3.57 8.68
C SER A 126 -1.01 -2.96 7.57
N ILE A 127 -1.67 -2.57 6.51
CA ILE A 127 -1.05 -1.94 5.35
C ILE A 127 -1.65 -0.56 5.09
N PHE A 128 -0.78 0.38 4.74
CA PHE A 128 -1.15 1.78 4.59
C PHE A 128 -0.78 2.27 3.19
N GLU A 129 -1.66 3.04 2.59
CA GLU A 129 -1.35 3.83 1.40
C GLU A 129 -0.72 5.16 1.81
N VAL A 130 0.32 5.58 1.10
CA VAL A 130 0.91 6.93 1.20
C VAL A 130 0.35 7.81 0.10
N LEU A 131 -0.13 9.00 0.45
CA LEU A 131 -0.93 9.87 -0.42
C LEU A 131 -0.26 11.20 -0.77
N ASP A 132 0.97 11.46 -0.27
CA ASP A 132 1.63 12.77 -0.39
C ASP A 132 1.99 13.15 -1.83
N TYR A 133 2.09 12.19 -2.74
CA TYR A 133 2.33 12.44 -4.17
C TYR A 133 1.06 12.89 -4.92
N HIS A 134 -0.10 12.82 -4.28
CA HIS A 134 -1.35 13.26 -4.87
C HIS A 134 -1.57 14.78 -4.71
N ASN A 135 -2.17 15.37 -5.73
CA ASN A 135 -2.68 16.73 -5.73
C ASN A 135 -4.20 16.74 -5.97
N LYS A 136 -4.80 17.92 -6.15
CA LYS A 136 -6.25 18.06 -6.34
C LYS A 136 -6.77 17.39 -7.62
N ASP A 137 -5.93 17.26 -8.64
CA ASP A 137 -6.31 16.68 -9.93
C ASP A 137 -6.22 15.14 -9.87
N THR A 138 -5.23 14.61 -9.16
CA THR A 138 -5.00 13.16 -9.04
C THR A 138 -5.78 12.52 -7.90
N PHE A 139 -6.19 13.30 -6.89
CA PHE A 139 -7.08 12.86 -5.80
C PHE A 139 -7.98 14.02 -5.35
N PRO A 140 -9.11 14.24 -6.01
CA PRO A 140 -10.04 15.31 -5.65
C PRO A 140 -10.70 15.06 -4.29
N ASN A 141 -11.03 16.15 -3.58
CA ASN A 141 -11.74 16.14 -2.29
C ASN A 141 -11.09 15.22 -1.22
N MET A 142 -9.78 15.12 -1.23
CA MET A 142 -9.01 14.14 -0.44
C MET A 142 -9.43 14.09 1.03
N ILE A 143 -9.55 15.23 1.70
CA ILE A 143 -9.89 15.30 3.15
C ILE A 143 -11.23 14.64 3.43
N GLU A 144 -12.26 14.97 2.64
CA GLU A 144 -13.60 14.42 2.81
C GLU A 144 -13.65 12.93 2.47
N VAL A 145 -13.00 12.54 1.37
CA VAL A 145 -12.91 11.12 0.94
C VAL A 145 -12.22 10.29 2.01
N LEU A 146 -11.09 10.75 2.56
CA LEU A 146 -10.36 10.03 3.60
C LEU A 146 -11.17 9.98 4.91
N GLY A 147 -11.87 11.03 5.28
CA GLY A 147 -12.75 11.03 6.45
C GLY A 147 -13.86 9.97 6.34
N ASN A 148 -14.53 9.93 5.20
CA ASN A 148 -15.55 8.91 4.91
C ASN A 148 -14.93 7.49 4.83
N PHE A 149 -13.76 7.35 4.22
CA PHE A 149 -13.08 6.07 4.10
C PHE A 149 -12.69 5.51 5.47
N ASN A 150 -12.02 6.30 6.32
CA ASN A 150 -11.57 5.85 7.64
C ASN A 150 -12.75 5.44 8.52
N SER A 151 -13.79 6.27 8.60
CA SER A 151 -15.01 5.93 9.33
C SER A 151 -15.70 4.68 8.74
N GLY A 152 -15.66 4.50 7.43
CA GLY A 152 -16.17 3.31 6.76
C GLY A 152 -15.40 2.05 7.14
N VAL A 153 -14.08 2.12 7.25
CA VAL A 153 -13.22 1.01 7.70
C VAL A 153 -13.52 0.64 9.15
N ASP A 154 -13.73 1.64 10.03
CA ASP A 154 -14.09 1.38 11.43
C ASP A 154 -15.41 0.61 11.52
N TYR A 155 -16.46 1.05 10.81
CA TYR A 155 -17.71 0.31 10.75
C TYR A 155 -17.58 -1.07 10.11
N TYR A 156 -16.69 -1.21 9.11
CA TYR A 156 -16.42 -2.51 8.51
C TYR A 156 -15.78 -3.47 9.51
N LYS A 157 -14.82 -3.00 10.31
CA LYS A 157 -14.21 -3.77 11.41
C LYS A 157 -15.22 -4.16 12.48
N ASP A 158 -16.24 -3.33 12.73
CA ASP A 158 -17.34 -3.58 13.66
C ASP A 158 -18.46 -4.46 13.07
N ALA A 159 -18.27 -5.06 11.89
CA ALA A 159 -19.27 -5.84 11.16
C ALA A 159 -20.57 -5.07 10.80
N ARG A 160 -20.52 -3.75 10.78
CA ARG A 160 -21.63 -2.85 10.41
C ARG A 160 -21.59 -2.56 8.90
N TRP A 161 -21.82 -3.61 8.10
CA TRP A 161 -21.61 -3.59 6.64
C TRP A 161 -22.43 -2.53 5.90
N ASP A 162 -23.67 -2.25 6.36
CA ASP A 162 -24.53 -1.25 5.72
C ASP A 162 -24.05 0.17 5.98
N ASP A 163 -23.66 0.47 7.21
CA ASP A 163 -23.13 1.78 7.61
C ASP A 163 -21.79 2.04 6.92
N ALA A 164 -20.89 1.05 6.93
CA ALA A 164 -19.62 1.09 6.22
C ALA A 164 -19.82 1.38 4.73
N LYS A 165 -20.70 0.62 4.07
CA LYS A 165 -20.99 0.78 2.65
C LYS A 165 -21.52 2.18 2.31
N LYS A 166 -22.36 2.76 3.18
CA LYS A 166 -22.90 4.11 2.99
C LYS A 166 -21.78 5.15 2.97
N LEU A 167 -20.83 5.04 3.91
CA LEU A 167 -19.69 5.97 3.99
C LEU A 167 -18.75 5.82 2.79
N PHE A 168 -18.41 4.59 2.36
CA PHE A 168 -17.61 4.40 1.16
C PHE A 168 -18.28 4.98 -0.08
N LYS A 169 -19.60 4.84 -0.22
CA LYS A 169 -20.35 5.45 -1.31
C LYS A 169 -20.38 6.98 -1.23
N GLU A 170 -20.41 7.54 -0.02
CA GLU A 170 -20.32 8.99 0.16
C GLU A 170 -18.95 9.51 -0.27
N GLY A 171 -17.86 8.84 0.13
CA GLY A 171 -16.51 9.14 -0.34
C GLY A 171 -16.38 9.06 -1.87
N LEU A 172 -17.05 8.10 -2.51
CA LEU A 172 -17.06 7.96 -3.97
C LEU A 172 -17.80 9.08 -4.71
N LYS A 173 -18.64 9.86 -4.05
CA LYS A 173 -19.20 11.09 -4.65
C LYS A 173 -18.12 12.18 -4.78
N GLY A 174 -17.19 12.24 -3.81
CA GLY A 174 -16.06 13.18 -3.84
C GLY A 174 -14.94 12.75 -4.79
N ASN A 175 -14.67 11.44 -4.86
CA ASN A 175 -13.69 10.84 -5.77
C ASN A 175 -14.21 9.52 -6.35
N PRO A 176 -14.90 9.56 -7.51
CA PRO A 176 -15.43 8.35 -8.16
C PRO A 176 -14.35 7.34 -8.57
N GLU A 177 -13.08 7.75 -8.66
CA GLU A 177 -11.97 6.87 -9.06
C GLU A 177 -11.23 6.22 -7.90
N ASP A 178 -11.64 6.48 -6.65
CA ASP A 178 -11.04 5.81 -5.49
C ASP A 178 -11.34 4.30 -5.46
N LYS A 179 -10.37 3.52 -5.92
CA LYS A 179 -10.50 2.06 -6.03
C LYS A 179 -10.62 1.37 -4.68
N CYS A 180 -9.99 1.90 -3.64
CA CYS A 180 -10.14 1.34 -2.29
C CYS A 180 -11.59 1.42 -1.80
N SER A 181 -12.24 2.57 -1.94
CA SER A 181 -13.66 2.71 -1.58
C SER A 181 -14.56 1.81 -2.42
N LYS A 182 -14.31 1.69 -3.74
CA LYS A 182 -15.04 0.74 -4.61
C LYS A 182 -14.93 -0.69 -4.11
N MET A 183 -13.71 -1.13 -3.81
CA MET A 183 -13.43 -2.48 -3.29
C MET A 183 -14.18 -2.74 -1.96
N TYR A 184 -14.17 -1.79 -1.05
CA TYR A 184 -14.87 -1.94 0.23
C TYR A 184 -16.39 -1.97 0.07
N VAL A 185 -16.97 -1.24 -0.88
CA VAL A 185 -18.40 -1.36 -1.22
C VAL A 185 -18.73 -2.80 -1.63
N GLU A 186 -17.92 -3.42 -2.50
CA GLU A 186 -18.09 -4.81 -2.93
C GLU A 186 -17.89 -5.80 -1.77
N ARG A 187 -16.88 -5.57 -0.91
CA ARG A 187 -16.63 -6.40 0.28
C ARG A 187 -17.80 -6.33 1.27
N CYS A 188 -18.39 -5.17 1.51
CA CYS A 188 -19.56 -5.04 2.35
C CYS A 188 -20.73 -5.88 1.82
N ASP A 189 -20.98 -5.85 0.50
CA ASP A 189 -22.02 -6.68 -0.12
C ASP A 189 -21.71 -8.18 -0.02
N TYR A 190 -20.44 -8.55 -0.17
CA TYR A 190 -20.01 -9.93 0.01
C TYR A 190 -20.20 -10.41 1.44
N MET A 191 -19.78 -9.61 2.45
CA MET A 191 -19.87 -9.97 3.86
C MET A 191 -21.31 -10.08 4.35
N LYS A 192 -22.21 -9.25 3.84
CA LYS A 192 -23.66 -9.39 4.12
C LYS A 192 -24.23 -10.73 3.61
N LYS A 193 -23.77 -11.19 2.46
CA LYS A 193 -24.23 -12.48 1.88
C LYS A 193 -23.52 -13.67 2.50
N ASN A 194 -22.31 -13.48 2.99
CA ASN A 194 -21.42 -14.51 3.52
C ASN A 194 -20.86 -14.08 4.89
N PRO A 195 -21.70 -13.93 5.92
CA PRO A 195 -21.22 -13.50 7.22
C PRO A 195 -20.20 -14.50 7.78
N PRO A 196 -19.18 -14.05 8.52
CA PRO A 196 -18.19 -14.93 9.12
C PRO A 196 -18.87 -15.91 10.10
N LYS A 197 -18.38 -17.15 10.12
CA LYS A 197 -18.95 -18.22 11.00
C LYS A 197 -18.50 -18.10 12.46
N GLY A 198 -17.71 -17.12 12.83
CA GLY A 198 -17.16 -16.88 14.17
C GLY A 198 -17.02 -15.41 14.45
N GLU A 199 -16.24 -15.09 15.47
CA GLU A 199 -15.91 -13.71 15.82
C GLU A 199 -15.17 -13.04 14.67
N TRP A 200 -15.65 -11.87 14.26
CA TRP A 200 -15.05 -11.11 13.17
C TRP A 200 -13.91 -10.24 13.74
N ASP A 201 -12.71 -10.40 13.21
CA ASP A 201 -11.49 -9.72 13.63
C ASP A 201 -11.06 -8.58 12.69
N GLY A 202 -11.89 -8.26 11.69
CA GLY A 202 -11.61 -7.22 10.69
C GLY A 202 -10.62 -7.66 9.60
N VAL A 203 -10.10 -8.88 9.64
CA VAL A 203 -9.06 -9.35 8.73
C VAL A 203 -9.65 -9.94 7.45
N TRP A 204 -9.21 -9.42 6.32
CA TRP A 204 -9.53 -10.00 5.03
C TRP A 204 -8.45 -10.99 4.59
N VAL A 205 -8.86 -12.24 4.38
CA VAL A 205 -7.94 -13.28 3.87
C VAL A 205 -7.87 -13.19 2.35
N MET A 206 -6.72 -12.78 1.82
CA MET A 206 -6.48 -12.70 0.38
C MET A 206 -6.45 -14.10 -0.21
N LYS A 207 -7.40 -14.42 -1.08
CA LYS A 207 -7.54 -15.74 -1.74
C LYS A 207 -6.78 -15.87 -3.07
N THR A 208 -6.19 -14.79 -3.56
CA THR A 208 -5.48 -14.79 -4.85
C THR A 208 -3.97 -14.95 -4.72
N LYS A 209 -3.43 -15.71 -5.70
CA LYS A 209 -1.99 -15.92 -5.88
C LYS A 209 -1.35 -14.67 -6.45
#